data_8282787521d83a8ce3ffe8fcc46cb5d3
#
_entry.id   8282787521d83a8ce3ffe8fcc46cb5d3
#
_cell.length_a   1.000
_cell.length_b   1.000
_cell.length_c   1.000
_cell.angle_alpha   90.00
_cell.angle_beta   90.00
_cell.angle_gamma   90.00
#
_symmetry.space_group_name_H-M   'P 1'
#
loop_
_entity.id
_entity.type
_entity.pdbx_description
1 polymer ?
#
loop_
_entity_poly.entity_id
_entity_poly.type
_entity_poly.pdbx_seq_one_letter_code
_entity_poly.pdbx_strand_id
1 'polypeptide(L)'
;MLKDKLKAALAPLNLAQVSDGDYAKTGYHLEVAAGPEQMPAVAQAMLDQGCFLESFTAVDLRESFTLVYHFANFAELCRTVVHASLTKEAKGAQAPTISRVYPGADWYEREVYDLFGIKFAGHPNLKRLLLPEDADFHPLLKDFGAEPGND
;
A
#
# COMPACT_ATOMS: atom_id res chain seq x y z
N MET A 1 -15.49 -4.34 20.24
CA MET A 1 -15.51 -4.52 18.79
C MET A 1 -14.17 -4.17 18.20
N LEU A 2 -13.70 -4.98 17.27
CA LEU A 2 -12.37 -4.79 16.66
C LEU A 2 -12.23 -3.44 15.95
N LYS A 3 -13.28 -3.00 15.24
CA LYS A 3 -13.27 -1.71 14.54
C LYS A 3 -12.96 -0.55 15.49
N ASP A 4 -13.57 -0.55 16.66
CA ASP A 4 -13.33 0.49 17.66
C ASP A 4 -11.90 0.42 18.22
N LYS A 5 -11.40 -0.79 18.42
CA LYS A 5 -10.00 -1.00 18.87
C LYS A 5 -9.01 -0.51 17.82
N LEU A 6 -9.28 -0.75 16.54
CA LEU A 6 -8.46 -0.28 15.45
C LEU A 6 -8.46 1.24 15.36
N LYS A 7 -9.63 1.86 15.47
CA LYS A 7 -9.73 3.33 15.51
C LYS A 7 -8.93 3.91 16.68
N ALA A 8 -9.02 3.31 17.84
CA ALA A 8 -8.28 3.76 19.02
C ALA A 8 -6.77 3.58 18.82
N ALA A 9 -6.33 2.49 18.20
CA ALA A 9 -4.92 2.23 17.92
C ALA A 9 -4.34 3.20 16.88
N LEU A 10 -5.16 3.63 15.94
CA LEU A 10 -4.73 4.55 14.87
C LEU A 10 -4.80 6.02 15.27
N ALA A 11 -5.59 6.36 16.27
CA ALA A 11 -5.80 7.75 16.69
C ALA A 11 -4.50 8.51 17.01
N PRO A 12 -3.52 7.93 17.75
CA PRO A 12 -2.26 8.64 18.05
C PRO A 12 -1.40 8.96 16.84
N LEU A 13 -1.66 8.35 15.69
CA LEU A 13 -0.84 8.53 14.50
C LEU A 13 -1.21 9.78 13.69
N ASN A 14 -2.30 10.45 14.04
CA ASN A 14 -2.79 11.67 13.37
C ASN A 14 -2.91 11.49 11.86
N LEU A 15 -3.61 10.43 11.45
CA LEU A 15 -3.83 10.11 10.05
C LEU A 15 -4.81 11.11 9.42
N ALA A 16 -4.69 11.30 8.10
CA ALA A 16 -5.52 12.25 7.38
C ALA A 16 -7.01 11.90 7.47
N GLN A 17 -7.33 10.62 7.47
CA GLN A 17 -8.72 10.15 7.56
C GLN A 17 -8.77 8.75 8.19
N VAL A 18 -9.70 8.57 9.13
CA VAL A 18 -10.10 7.25 9.63
C VAL A 18 -11.61 7.27 9.71
N SER A 19 -12.30 6.54 8.86
CA SER A 19 -13.75 6.59 8.76
C SER A 19 -14.36 5.21 8.58
N ASP A 20 -15.63 5.08 8.94
CA ASP A 20 -16.39 3.84 8.73
C ASP A 20 -16.70 3.67 7.25
N GLY A 21 -16.54 2.43 6.75
CA GLY A 21 -16.95 2.05 5.42
C GLY A 21 -18.28 1.32 5.46
N ASP A 22 -19.01 1.35 4.34
CA ASP A 22 -20.21 0.54 4.16
C ASP A 22 -19.82 -0.79 3.52
N TYR A 23 -19.63 -1.81 4.35
CA TYR A 23 -19.16 -3.12 3.91
C TYR A 23 -20.00 -3.71 2.77
N ALA A 24 -21.31 -3.51 2.80
CA ALA A 24 -22.19 -4.03 1.76
C ALA A 24 -21.95 -3.40 0.38
N LYS A 25 -21.47 -2.14 0.37
CA LYS A 25 -21.20 -1.41 -0.88
C LYS A 25 -19.75 -1.48 -1.30
N THR A 26 -18.81 -1.36 -0.34
CA THR A 26 -17.39 -1.19 -0.66
C THR A 26 -16.54 -2.40 -0.34
N GLY A 27 -17.04 -3.32 0.51
CA GLY A 27 -16.26 -4.45 0.99
C GLY A 27 -15.33 -4.14 2.15
N TYR A 28 -15.41 -2.93 2.73
CA TYR A 28 -14.58 -2.49 3.85
C TYR A 28 -15.43 -2.04 5.02
N HIS A 29 -14.96 -2.34 6.24
CA HIS A 29 -15.55 -1.84 7.48
C HIS A 29 -14.91 -0.54 7.94
N LEU A 30 -13.67 -0.30 7.54
CA LEU A 30 -12.89 0.87 7.94
C LEU A 30 -12.06 1.36 6.75
N GLU A 31 -12.10 2.66 6.50
CA GLU A 31 -11.32 3.31 5.44
C GLU A 31 -10.35 4.29 6.08
N VAL A 32 -9.08 4.22 5.70
CA VAL A 32 -8.00 5.01 6.28
C VAL A 32 -7.21 5.67 5.16
N ALA A 33 -6.90 6.97 5.35
CA ALA A 33 -5.96 7.69 4.49
C ALA A 33 -4.73 8.06 5.34
N ALA A 34 -3.56 7.69 4.87
CA ALA A 34 -2.29 7.93 5.57
C ALA A 34 -1.23 8.46 4.60
N GLY A 35 -0.20 9.12 5.13
CA GLY A 35 1.00 9.41 4.35
C GLY A 35 1.87 8.17 4.23
N PRO A 36 2.66 8.06 3.15
CA PRO A 36 3.51 6.87 2.96
C PRO A 36 4.48 6.66 4.14
N GLU A 37 5.00 7.74 4.70
CA GLU A 37 5.92 7.70 5.84
C GLU A 37 5.26 7.19 7.12
N GLN A 38 3.94 7.22 7.20
CA GLN A 38 3.18 6.72 8.36
C GLN A 38 2.90 5.21 8.27
N MET A 39 3.11 4.60 7.11
CA MET A 39 2.74 3.20 6.89
C MET A 39 3.41 2.19 7.82
N PRO A 40 4.71 2.31 8.16
CA PRO A 40 5.28 1.38 9.15
C PRO A 40 4.57 1.41 10.49
N ALA A 41 4.19 2.60 10.97
CA ALA A 41 3.44 2.74 12.23
C ALA A 41 2.00 2.22 12.11
N VAL A 42 1.35 2.48 10.98
CA VAL A 42 0.01 1.94 10.69
C VAL A 42 0.06 0.41 10.66
N ALA A 43 1.02 -0.16 9.96
CA ALA A 43 1.20 -1.61 9.88
C ALA A 43 1.42 -2.23 11.26
N GLN A 44 2.24 -1.61 12.10
CA GLN A 44 2.47 -2.09 13.47
C GLN A 44 1.19 -2.04 14.30
N ALA A 45 0.41 -0.97 14.20
CA ALA A 45 -0.87 -0.86 14.90
C ALA A 45 -1.84 -1.96 14.46
N MET A 46 -1.90 -2.26 13.17
CA MET A 46 -2.74 -3.32 12.64
C MET A 46 -2.29 -4.70 13.15
N LEU A 47 -0.97 -4.94 13.14
CA LEU A 47 -0.42 -6.20 13.63
C LEU A 47 -0.71 -6.40 15.13
N ASP A 48 -0.56 -5.34 15.93
CA ASP A 48 -0.82 -5.38 17.37
C ASP A 48 -2.28 -5.75 17.68
N GLN A 49 -3.20 -5.46 16.77
CA GLN A 49 -4.61 -5.83 16.89
C GLN A 49 -4.94 -7.17 16.23
N GLY A 50 -3.92 -7.92 15.82
CA GLY A 50 -4.09 -9.26 15.25
C GLY A 50 -4.52 -9.27 13.80
N CYS A 51 -4.35 -8.17 13.06
CA CYS A 51 -4.65 -8.11 11.65
C CYS A 51 -3.51 -8.69 10.81
N PHE A 52 -3.86 -9.27 9.66
CA PHE A 52 -2.89 -9.69 8.65
C PHE A 52 -3.03 -8.82 7.40
N LEU A 53 -1.96 -8.76 6.62
CA LEU A 53 -1.99 -8.07 5.33
C LEU A 53 -2.64 -8.99 4.29
N GLU A 54 -3.85 -8.65 3.88
CA GLU A 54 -4.60 -9.44 2.90
C GLU A 54 -4.06 -9.24 1.50
N SER A 55 -3.78 -7.98 1.13
CA SER A 55 -3.19 -7.64 -0.17
C SER A 55 -2.60 -6.23 -0.15
N PHE A 56 -1.76 -5.96 -1.12
CA PHE A 56 -1.17 -4.65 -1.34
C PHE A 56 -0.97 -4.44 -2.84
N THR A 57 -1.38 -3.27 -3.32
CA THR A 57 -1.20 -2.89 -4.72
C THR A 57 -1.03 -1.39 -4.85
N ALA A 58 -0.87 -0.92 -6.07
CA ALA A 58 -0.77 0.51 -6.38
C ALA A 58 -1.70 0.86 -7.52
N VAL A 59 -2.11 2.12 -7.56
CA VAL A 59 -2.87 2.70 -8.67
C VAL A 59 -2.09 3.89 -9.19
N ASP A 60 -1.84 3.92 -10.49
CA ASP A 60 -1.20 5.06 -11.15
C ASP A 60 -2.27 6.08 -11.56
N LEU A 61 -2.22 7.27 -10.95
CA LEU A 61 -3.13 8.37 -11.27
C LEU A 61 -2.46 9.40 -12.21
N ARG A 62 -1.36 9.03 -12.87
CA ARG A 62 -0.52 9.84 -13.75
C ARG A 62 0.34 10.86 -13.00
N GLU A 63 -0.24 11.69 -12.15
CA GLU A 63 0.50 12.70 -11.38
C GLU A 63 1.03 12.16 -10.05
N SER A 64 0.39 11.10 -9.54
CA SER A 64 0.76 10.46 -8.29
C SER A 64 0.40 8.99 -8.33
N PHE A 65 0.91 8.23 -7.34
CA PHE A 65 0.44 6.89 -7.08
C PHE A 65 -0.42 6.87 -5.83
N THR A 66 -1.40 5.97 -5.78
CA THR A 66 -2.06 5.61 -4.53
C THR A 66 -1.65 4.18 -4.19
N LEU A 67 -1.02 4.02 -3.04
CA LEU A 67 -0.73 2.70 -2.48
C LEU A 67 -1.96 2.23 -1.71
N VAL A 68 -2.40 1.00 -1.96
CA VAL A 68 -3.63 0.45 -1.38
C VAL A 68 -3.30 -0.81 -0.61
N TYR A 69 -3.44 -0.73 0.71
CA TYR A 69 -3.18 -1.84 1.62
C TYR A 69 -4.50 -2.36 2.17
N HIS A 70 -4.70 -3.67 2.10
CA HIS A 70 -5.89 -4.32 2.64
C HIS A 70 -5.50 -5.17 3.85
N PHE A 71 -6.11 -4.89 4.98
CA PHE A 71 -5.90 -5.66 6.22
C PHE A 71 -7.20 -6.35 6.61
N ALA A 72 -7.08 -7.53 7.20
CA ALA A 72 -8.21 -8.30 7.70
C ALA A 72 -7.83 -9.01 8.99
N ASN A 73 -8.83 -9.58 9.66
CA ASN A 73 -8.61 -10.31 10.91
C ASN A 73 -9.41 -11.61 10.87
N PHE A 74 -8.81 -12.71 11.30
CA PHE A 74 -9.47 -14.02 11.31
C PHE A 74 -10.48 -14.17 12.45
N ALA A 75 -10.24 -13.51 13.58
CA ALA A 75 -11.09 -13.67 14.75
C ALA A 75 -12.42 -12.92 14.62
N GLU A 76 -12.40 -11.75 13.98
CA GLU A 76 -13.58 -10.93 13.75
C GLU A 76 -13.50 -10.35 12.34
N LEU A 77 -14.57 -10.49 11.54
CA LEU A 77 -14.59 -9.95 10.21
C LEU A 77 -14.56 -8.42 10.25
N CYS A 78 -13.40 -7.88 10.00
CA CYS A 78 -13.19 -6.44 9.94
C CYS A 78 -12.11 -6.16 8.89
N ARG A 79 -12.56 -5.75 7.72
CA ARG A 79 -11.67 -5.40 6.61
C ARG A 79 -11.37 -3.92 6.63
N THR A 80 -10.09 -3.57 6.61
CA THR A 80 -9.60 -2.20 6.60
C THR A 80 -8.84 -1.96 5.31
N VAL A 81 -9.19 -0.89 4.61
CA VAL A 81 -8.40 -0.41 3.48
C VAL A 81 -7.63 0.83 3.90
N VAL A 82 -6.34 0.87 3.58
CA VAL A 82 -5.48 2.03 3.84
C VAL A 82 -4.97 2.54 2.50
N HIS A 83 -5.27 3.80 2.22
CA HIS A 83 -4.79 4.50 1.04
C HIS A 83 -3.65 5.42 1.43
N ALA A 84 -2.52 5.34 0.73
CA ALA A 84 -1.39 6.24 0.91
C ALA A 84 -1.06 6.89 -0.44
N SER A 85 -1.18 8.21 -0.51
CA SER A 85 -0.85 8.96 -1.72
C SER A 85 0.66 9.16 -1.79
N LEU A 86 1.26 8.80 -2.91
CA LEU A 86 2.69 8.86 -3.12
C LEU A 86 3.00 9.77 -4.32
N THR A 87 3.75 10.84 -4.09
CA THR A 87 4.14 11.77 -5.13
C THR A 87 5.16 11.14 -6.07
N LYS A 88 4.99 11.33 -7.36
CA LYS A 88 6.00 10.96 -8.35
C LYS A 88 7.10 12.01 -8.36
N GLU A 89 8.35 11.54 -8.23
CA GLU A 89 9.52 12.41 -8.28
C GLU A 89 10.37 12.09 -9.50
N ALA A 90 11.25 13.01 -9.90
CA ALA A 90 12.12 12.84 -11.06
C ALA A 90 13.01 11.59 -10.96
N LYS A 91 13.36 11.19 -9.73
CA LYS A 91 14.18 10.00 -9.46
C LYS A 91 13.37 8.73 -9.22
N GLY A 92 12.05 8.81 -9.42
CA GLY A 92 11.13 7.72 -9.13
C GLY A 92 10.48 7.84 -7.77
N ALA A 93 9.34 7.19 -7.60
CA ALA A 93 8.59 7.21 -6.35
C ALA A 93 9.20 6.23 -5.34
N GLN A 94 9.13 6.58 -4.07
CA GLN A 94 9.68 5.77 -2.99
C GLN A 94 8.77 5.82 -1.75
N ALA A 95 8.59 4.68 -1.09
CA ALA A 95 7.84 4.57 0.15
C ALA A 95 8.63 3.68 1.14
N PRO A 96 8.39 3.81 2.46
CA PRO A 96 9.01 2.89 3.41
C PRO A 96 8.47 1.47 3.26
N THR A 97 9.33 0.47 3.44
CA THR A 97 8.87 -0.92 3.48
C THR A 97 8.07 -1.20 4.74
N ILE A 98 7.06 -2.07 4.63
CA ILE A 98 6.39 -2.66 5.78
C ILE A 98 6.75 -4.14 5.97
N SER A 99 7.73 -4.64 5.23
CA SER A 99 8.13 -6.04 5.29
C SER A 99 8.74 -6.45 6.63
N ARG A 100 9.23 -5.48 7.40
CA ARG A 100 9.72 -5.75 8.76
C ARG A 100 8.59 -6.04 9.73
N VAL A 101 7.41 -5.51 9.48
CA VAL A 101 6.21 -5.74 10.28
C VAL A 101 5.46 -6.96 9.74
N TYR A 102 5.28 -7.02 8.44
CA TYR A 102 4.62 -8.12 7.73
C TYR A 102 5.60 -8.74 6.73
N PRO A 103 6.26 -9.84 7.08
CA PRO A 103 7.21 -10.48 6.15
C PRO A 103 6.62 -10.84 4.79
N GLY A 104 5.33 -11.17 4.73
CA GLY A 104 4.63 -11.44 3.48
C GLY A 104 4.51 -10.23 2.56
N ALA A 105 4.69 -9.01 3.08
CA ALA A 105 4.69 -7.79 2.27
C ALA A 105 5.86 -7.73 1.30
N ASP A 106 6.96 -8.47 1.57
CA ASP A 106 8.12 -8.56 0.69
C ASP A 106 7.68 -8.83 -0.77
N TRP A 107 6.86 -9.86 -0.97
CA TRP A 107 6.38 -10.25 -2.29
C TRP A 107 5.52 -9.16 -2.95
N TYR A 108 4.59 -8.59 -2.20
CA TYR A 108 3.72 -7.52 -2.72
C TYR A 108 4.52 -6.28 -3.10
N GLU A 109 5.52 -5.91 -2.29
CA GLU A 109 6.35 -4.75 -2.57
C GLU A 109 7.23 -4.98 -3.80
N ARG A 110 7.77 -6.18 -3.97
CA ARG A 110 8.52 -6.54 -5.18
C ARG A 110 7.64 -6.51 -6.42
N GLU A 111 6.40 -6.98 -6.31
CA GLU A 111 5.43 -6.92 -7.41
C GLU A 111 5.14 -5.48 -7.81
N VAL A 112 4.87 -4.61 -6.83
CA VAL A 112 4.62 -3.18 -7.09
C VAL A 112 5.86 -2.51 -7.68
N TYR A 113 7.04 -2.82 -7.18
CA TYR A 113 8.29 -2.32 -7.76
C TYR A 113 8.43 -2.77 -9.22
N ASP A 114 8.20 -4.04 -9.48
CA ASP A 114 8.36 -4.64 -10.80
C ASP A 114 7.41 -3.99 -11.82
N LEU A 115 6.15 -3.80 -11.46
CA LEU A 115 5.11 -3.36 -12.39
C LEU A 115 4.97 -1.83 -12.48
N PHE A 116 5.32 -1.07 -11.44
CA PHE A 116 5.14 0.38 -11.37
C PHE A 116 6.45 1.17 -11.18
N GLY A 117 7.53 0.53 -10.79
CA GLY A 117 8.79 1.21 -10.53
C GLY A 117 8.88 1.90 -9.17
N ILE A 118 7.94 1.65 -8.27
CA ILE A 118 7.95 2.23 -6.93
C ILE A 118 8.98 1.49 -6.08
N LYS A 119 9.93 2.22 -5.47
CA LYS A 119 10.93 1.63 -4.59
C LYS A 119 10.46 1.65 -3.14
N PHE A 120 10.91 0.67 -2.38
CA PHE A 120 10.55 0.55 -0.96
C PHE A 120 11.81 0.64 -0.11
N ALA A 121 11.97 1.77 0.59
CA ALA A 121 13.12 2.02 1.44
C ALA A 121 13.18 1.01 2.59
N GLY A 122 14.36 0.41 2.79
CA GLY A 122 14.57 -0.59 3.83
C GLY A 122 14.16 -2.01 3.44
N HIS A 123 13.69 -2.22 2.22
CA HIS A 123 13.35 -3.55 1.75
C HIS A 123 14.62 -4.43 1.68
N PRO A 124 14.58 -5.66 2.21
CA PRO A 124 15.78 -6.49 2.29
C PRO A 124 16.28 -7.02 0.95
N ASN A 125 15.40 -7.12 -0.05
CA ASN A 125 15.75 -7.75 -1.32
C ASN A 125 14.86 -7.25 -2.45
N LEU A 126 14.97 -5.96 -2.79
CA LEU A 126 14.13 -5.35 -3.82
C LEU A 126 14.67 -5.67 -5.22
N LYS A 127 14.11 -6.72 -5.82
CA LYS A 127 14.47 -7.21 -7.15
C LYS A 127 13.22 -7.44 -7.99
N ARG A 128 13.42 -7.52 -9.30
CA ARG A 128 12.36 -7.98 -10.21
C ARG A 128 11.82 -9.34 -9.76
N LEU A 129 10.52 -9.53 -9.88
CA LEU A 129 9.82 -10.75 -9.49
C LEU A 129 9.23 -11.48 -10.70
N LEU A 130 8.42 -10.76 -11.47
CA LEU A 130 7.70 -11.30 -12.62
C LEU A 130 8.42 -11.03 -13.94
N LEU A 131 9.16 -9.93 -14.02
CA LEU A 131 9.90 -9.52 -15.22
C LEU A 131 11.38 -9.93 -15.12
N PRO A 132 12.08 -10.02 -16.27
CA PRO A 132 13.53 -10.27 -16.27
C PRO A 132 14.28 -9.20 -15.48
N GLU A 133 15.37 -9.58 -14.82
CA GLU A 133 16.18 -8.67 -13.98
C GLU A 133 16.73 -7.48 -14.77
N ASP A 134 16.97 -7.63 -16.07
CA ASP A 134 17.47 -6.59 -16.94
C ASP A 134 16.37 -5.76 -17.60
N ALA A 135 15.12 -6.00 -17.28
CA ALA A 135 14.01 -5.19 -17.80
C ALA A 135 14.11 -3.76 -17.30
N ASP A 136 13.98 -2.80 -18.22
CA ASP A 136 14.05 -1.36 -17.93
C ASP A 136 12.69 -0.65 -18.01
N PHE A 137 11.60 -1.42 -18.00
CA PHE A 137 10.24 -0.91 -18.12
C PHE A 137 9.35 -1.41 -16.98
N HIS A 138 8.22 -0.69 -16.77
CA HIS A 138 7.23 -1.01 -15.75
C HIS A 138 5.85 -1.02 -16.40
N PRO A 139 5.29 -2.22 -16.68
CA PRO A 139 4.15 -2.36 -17.60
C PRO A 139 2.82 -1.83 -17.09
N LEU A 140 2.64 -1.60 -15.78
CA LEU A 140 1.38 -1.06 -15.27
C LEU A 140 1.39 0.46 -15.11
N LEU A 141 2.47 1.14 -15.49
CA LEU A 141 2.44 2.61 -15.59
C LEU A 141 1.49 3.03 -16.70
N LYS A 142 0.72 4.09 -16.47
CA LYS A 142 -0.25 4.59 -17.46
C LYS A 142 0.38 5.08 -18.74
N ASP A 143 1.63 5.53 -18.69
CA ASP A 143 2.39 5.96 -19.87
C ASP A 143 3.20 4.84 -20.53
N PHE A 144 3.09 3.59 -20.03
CA PHE A 144 3.76 2.44 -20.64
C PHE A 144 3.19 2.21 -22.04
N GLY A 145 4.10 2.13 -23.03
CA GLY A 145 3.72 1.92 -24.41
C GLY A 145 3.13 3.14 -25.12
N ALA A 146 3.04 4.29 -24.44
CA ALA A 146 2.59 5.52 -25.08
C ALA A 146 3.67 6.03 -26.04
N GLU A 147 3.25 6.41 -27.27
CA GLU A 147 4.15 7.04 -28.22
C GLU A 147 4.33 8.52 -27.88
N PRO A 148 5.52 9.10 -28.15
CA PRO A 148 5.71 10.54 -27.96
C PRO A 148 4.66 11.36 -28.76
N GLY A 149 3.89 12.18 -28.06
CA GLY A 149 2.86 13.01 -28.67
C GLY A 149 1.46 12.40 -28.72
N ASN A 150 1.26 11.19 -28.23
CA ASN A 150 -0.04 10.57 -28.05
C ASN A 150 -0.44 10.63 -26.57
N ASP A 151 -1.40 11.44 -26.26
CA ASP A 151 -1.99 11.54 -24.92
C ASP A 151 -3.19 10.62 -24.74
#